data_b3d4fbe56b6284ddc17e2b09c74d6ca2
#
_entry.id   b3d4fbe56b6284ddc17e2b09c74d6ca2
#
_cell.length_a   1.000
_cell.length_b   1.000
_cell.length_c   1.000
_cell.angle_alpha   90.00
_cell.angle_beta   90.00
_cell.angle_gamma   90.00
#
_symmetry.space_group_name_H-M   'P 1'
#
loop_
_entity.id
_entity.type
_entity.pdbx_description
1 polymer ?
#
loop_
_entity_poly.entity_id
_entity_poly.type
_entity_poly.pdbx_seq_one_letter_code
_entity_poly.pdbx_strand_id
1 'polypeptide(L)'
;MYALTDAFISKFHFDESSRDDDGHIYSVMKRANGDGLSYDCSFNTLEFSFGIEKDLNVIYERFGRYYTFIQEFLSDHHHTLTGMGINPYHEINDNVPIANGRCRMLLHHLQSYKKYGDTILFHHMPNFGLFCAASQVQLDAQKDTVIDTLNVFAKLEPIKTLLFANSLYGDLLCSRDHFWRHSLHGLNPHNVDTYETELHSVEELIAYIRSMSIYCLERDGKYINFAPTPLEQYFASESITGEYFDGQRYRTITFNPSLEDLAYLRSFKFEDLTYRGTIEFRSVCEQPVSEIMAPSAFHAGLIEMVPELKALLDADKSIYQQGYSPFELRALFNHRDLPVFLERGAASDLILQVLDLAKLGLEKRGMGEMHFLTPLYDRARKLLNPARQMAEGLEAGIPLEYYIKAYAKL
;
A
#
# COMPACT_ATOMS: atom_id res chain seq x y z
N MET A 1 -11.60 14.70 14.81
CA MET A 1 -11.35 14.52 13.36
C MET A 1 -12.47 15.14 12.51
N TYR A 2 -13.77 15.03 12.86
CA TYR A 2 -14.87 15.66 12.09
C TYR A 2 -14.70 17.18 11.92
N ALA A 3 -14.36 17.91 12.99
CA ALA A 3 -14.08 19.35 12.91
C ALA A 3 -12.91 19.69 11.96
N LEU A 4 -11.91 18.81 11.84
CA LEU A 4 -10.84 18.93 10.86
C LEU A 4 -11.40 18.86 9.44
N THR A 5 -12.27 17.87 9.16
CA THR A 5 -12.89 17.73 7.83
C THR A 5 -13.70 18.95 7.44
N ASP A 6 -14.53 19.49 8.35
CA ASP A 6 -15.33 20.68 8.10
C ASP A 6 -14.44 21.92 7.85
N ALA A 7 -13.38 22.10 8.63
CA ALA A 7 -12.41 23.17 8.45
C ALA A 7 -11.66 23.04 7.12
N PHE A 8 -11.28 21.82 6.72
CA PHE A 8 -10.60 21.52 5.47
C PHE A 8 -11.49 21.85 4.25
N ILE A 9 -12.76 21.42 4.28
CA ILE A 9 -13.75 21.77 3.25
C ILE A 9 -13.85 23.27 3.08
N SER A 10 -14.03 23.98 4.20
CA SER A 10 -14.17 25.45 4.20
C SER A 10 -12.94 26.15 3.64
N LYS A 11 -11.73 25.67 3.97
CA LYS A 11 -10.46 26.28 3.57
C LYS A 11 -10.13 26.06 2.09
N PHE A 12 -10.35 24.83 1.59
CA PHE A 12 -9.87 24.43 0.27
C PHE A 12 -10.99 24.21 -0.74
N HIS A 13 -12.25 24.44 -0.34
CA HIS A 13 -13.43 24.27 -1.19
C HIS A 13 -13.54 22.87 -1.81
N PHE A 14 -13.41 21.86 -0.95
CA PHE A 14 -13.71 20.48 -1.31
C PHE A 14 -15.20 20.23 -1.25
N ASP A 15 -15.67 19.33 -2.11
CA ASP A 15 -17.04 18.84 -2.06
C ASP A 15 -17.12 17.67 -1.08
N GLU A 16 -18.28 17.50 -0.45
CA GLU A 16 -18.57 16.28 0.30
C GLU A 16 -18.59 15.09 -0.65
N SER A 17 -17.96 13.98 -0.25
CA SER A 17 -17.97 12.73 -1.01
C SER A 17 -18.79 11.67 -0.30
N SER A 18 -18.54 11.42 1.00
CA SER A 18 -19.24 10.37 1.75
C SER A 18 -19.43 10.75 3.21
N ARG A 19 -20.57 10.27 3.77
CA ARG A 19 -20.87 10.32 5.20
C ARG A 19 -20.88 8.92 5.79
N ASP A 20 -20.56 8.84 7.08
CA ASP A 20 -20.74 7.64 7.88
C ASP A 20 -22.22 7.46 8.30
N ASP A 21 -22.51 6.36 8.98
CA ASP A 21 -23.88 6.02 9.43
C ASP A 21 -24.41 7.02 10.48
N ASP A 22 -23.53 7.77 11.16
CA ASP A 22 -23.87 8.81 12.13
C ASP A 22 -24.02 10.20 11.47
N GLY A 23 -23.82 10.29 10.15
CA GLY A 23 -23.98 11.50 9.35
C GLY A 23 -22.74 12.40 9.29
N HIS A 24 -21.60 11.96 9.79
CA HIS A 24 -20.36 12.73 9.75
C HIS A 24 -19.62 12.52 8.43
N ILE A 25 -19.03 13.59 7.88
CA ILE A 25 -18.24 13.53 6.65
C ILE A 25 -16.89 12.86 6.97
N TYR A 26 -16.59 11.75 6.30
CA TYR A 26 -15.31 11.04 6.44
C TYR A 26 -14.49 11.03 5.14
N SER A 27 -15.05 11.47 4.02
CA SER A 27 -14.39 11.57 2.73
C SER A 27 -14.86 12.82 1.99
N VAL A 28 -13.91 13.51 1.38
CA VAL A 28 -14.14 14.71 0.57
C VAL A 28 -13.35 14.63 -0.71
N MET A 29 -13.86 15.25 -1.78
CA MET A 29 -13.23 15.29 -3.09
C MET A 29 -13.32 16.69 -3.68
N LYS A 30 -12.27 17.12 -4.36
CA LYS A 30 -12.26 18.34 -5.13
C LYS A 30 -12.53 18.04 -6.60
N ARG A 31 -13.75 18.26 -7.06
CA ARG A 31 -14.17 17.92 -8.43
C ARG A 31 -13.32 18.59 -9.52
N ALA A 32 -12.76 19.76 -9.23
CA ALA A 32 -11.99 20.54 -10.19
C ALA A 32 -10.69 19.86 -10.65
N ASN A 33 -10.05 19.06 -9.77
CA ASN A 33 -8.77 18.41 -10.06
C ASN A 33 -8.70 16.94 -9.61
N GLY A 34 -9.74 16.41 -8.98
CA GLY A 34 -9.81 15.03 -8.54
C GLY A 34 -9.06 14.73 -7.23
N ASP A 35 -8.55 15.76 -6.53
CA ASP A 35 -7.90 15.54 -5.22
C ASP A 35 -8.93 15.10 -4.18
N GLY A 36 -8.55 14.16 -3.33
CA GLY A 36 -9.37 13.64 -2.25
C GLY A 36 -8.64 13.65 -0.91
N LEU A 37 -9.43 13.70 0.15
CA LEU A 37 -9.01 13.44 1.52
C LEU A 37 -10.02 12.52 2.16
N SER A 38 -9.55 11.42 2.73
CA SER A 38 -10.41 10.46 3.42
C SER A 38 -9.70 9.85 4.63
N TYR A 39 -10.48 9.22 5.51
CA TYR A 39 -9.93 8.36 6.55
C TYR A 39 -10.03 6.91 6.07
N ASP A 40 -8.90 6.21 6.04
CA ASP A 40 -8.88 4.81 5.57
C ASP A 40 -9.30 3.86 6.68
N CYS A 41 -10.59 3.54 6.69
CA CYS A 41 -11.28 2.66 7.62
C CYS A 41 -11.27 3.11 9.09
N SER A 42 -10.41 4.03 9.53
CA SER A 42 -10.38 4.59 10.89
C SER A 42 -9.84 6.02 10.89
N PHE A 43 -10.08 6.76 11.99
CA PHE A 43 -9.50 8.09 12.18
C PHE A 43 -8.02 8.08 12.57
N ASN A 44 -7.38 6.90 12.64
CA ASN A 44 -5.95 6.75 12.90
C ASN A 44 -5.10 6.94 11.62
N THR A 45 -5.72 6.86 10.45
CA THR A 45 -5.07 6.99 9.16
C THR A 45 -5.79 8.03 8.31
N LEU A 46 -5.02 8.95 7.73
CA LEU A 46 -5.51 10.00 6.83
C LEU A 46 -4.91 9.77 5.44
N GLU A 47 -5.76 9.56 4.46
CA GLU A 47 -5.37 9.32 3.08
C GLU A 47 -5.56 10.57 2.23
N PHE A 48 -4.48 11.00 1.56
CA PHE A 48 -4.54 11.95 0.47
C PHE A 48 -4.55 11.19 -0.86
N SER A 49 -5.54 11.41 -1.70
CA SER A 49 -5.55 10.96 -3.07
C SER A 49 -5.43 12.16 -4.02
N PHE A 50 -4.57 12.06 -5.02
CA PHE A 50 -4.38 13.13 -6.00
C PHE A 50 -4.99 12.71 -7.33
N GLY A 51 -5.69 13.63 -7.98
CA GLY A 51 -6.15 13.43 -9.34
C GLY A 51 -4.99 13.27 -10.31
N ILE A 52 -5.29 12.78 -11.51
CA ILE A 52 -4.28 12.52 -12.57
C ILE A 52 -3.43 13.77 -12.81
N GLU A 53 -2.13 13.63 -12.61
CA GLU A 53 -1.17 14.71 -12.77
C GLU A 53 0.13 14.16 -13.38
N LYS A 54 0.73 14.92 -14.28
CA LYS A 54 1.99 14.53 -14.94
C LYS A 54 3.22 14.99 -14.17
N ASP A 55 3.11 16.13 -13.48
CA ASP A 55 4.22 16.78 -12.79
C ASP A 55 4.12 16.54 -11.28
N LEU A 56 5.05 15.78 -10.74
CA LEU A 56 5.13 15.49 -9.30
C LEU A 56 5.36 16.74 -8.44
N ASN A 57 5.98 17.80 -9.01
CA ASN A 57 6.15 19.06 -8.28
C ASN A 57 4.79 19.71 -8.00
N VAL A 58 3.84 19.62 -8.93
CA VAL A 58 2.47 20.14 -8.75
C VAL A 58 1.73 19.36 -7.66
N ILE A 59 1.91 18.03 -7.62
CA ILE A 59 1.35 17.18 -6.54
C ILE A 59 1.97 17.60 -5.20
N TYR A 60 3.29 17.75 -5.14
CA TYR A 60 4.00 18.13 -3.92
C TYR A 60 3.55 19.49 -3.37
N GLU A 61 3.38 20.48 -4.24
CA GLU A 61 2.86 21.81 -3.85
C GLU A 61 1.44 21.72 -3.27
N ARG A 62 0.56 20.92 -3.90
CA ARG A 62 -0.80 20.70 -3.40
C ARG A 62 -0.78 19.98 -2.05
N PHE A 63 -0.01 18.90 -1.95
CA PHE A 63 0.19 18.16 -0.71
C PHE A 63 0.70 19.09 0.41
N GLY A 64 1.75 19.87 0.15
CA GLY A 64 2.33 20.78 1.15
C GLY A 64 1.32 21.76 1.72
N ARG A 65 0.45 22.33 0.88
CA ARG A 65 -0.62 23.25 1.34
C ARG A 65 -1.68 22.53 2.20
N TYR A 66 -2.09 21.32 1.79
CA TYR A 66 -3.08 20.53 2.54
C TYR A 66 -2.50 20.05 3.86
N TYR A 67 -1.30 19.48 3.81
CA TYR A 67 -0.60 18.95 4.97
C TYR A 67 -0.32 20.03 6.03
N THR A 68 0.21 21.18 5.62
CA THR A 68 0.51 22.29 6.55
C THR A 68 -0.75 22.72 7.32
N PHE A 69 -1.85 22.92 6.62
CA PHE A 69 -3.11 23.27 7.27
C PHE A 69 -3.59 22.20 8.27
N ILE A 70 -3.53 20.92 7.86
CA ILE A 70 -3.94 19.82 8.73
C ILE A 70 -3.03 19.73 9.95
N GLN A 71 -1.73 19.88 9.77
CA GLN A 71 -0.76 19.78 10.86
C GLN A 71 -0.91 20.94 11.87
N GLU A 72 -1.18 22.16 11.40
CA GLU A 72 -1.52 23.31 12.25
C GLU A 72 -2.79 23.03 13.06
N PHE A 73 -3.87 22.59 12.38
CA PHE A 73 -5.12 22.24 13.06
C PHE A 73 -4.92 21.13 14.12
N LEU A 74 -4.18 20.08 13.80
CA LEU A 74 -3.90 18.97 14.72
C LEU A 74 -3.05 19.43 15.90
N SER A 75 -2.06 20.28 15.67
CA SER A 75 -1.19 20.84 16.72
C SER A 75 -1.98 21.63 17.77
N ASP A 76 -2.97 22.43 17.33
CA ASP A 76 -3.86 23.16 18.23
C ASP A 76 -4.71 22.24 19.12
N HIS A 77 -4.86 20.98 18.70
CA HIS A 77 -5.58 19.93 19.44
C HIS A 77 -4.66 18.90 20.10
N HIS A 78 -3.35 19.18 20.21
CA HIS A 78 -2.33 18.28 20.78
C HIS A 78 -2.18 16.94 20.05
N HIS A 79 -2.42 16.94 18.74
CA HIS A 79 -2.19 15.81 17.85
C HIS A 79 -1.13 16.14 16.80
N THR A 80 -0.60 15.12 16.15
CA THR A 80 0.29 15.27 15.00
C THR A 80 0.03 14.18 13.98
N LEU A 81 0.13 14.53 12.70
CA LEU A 81 0.17 13.59 11.60
C LEU A 81 1.64 13.26 11.31
N THR A 82 1.98 12.00 11.18
CA THR A 82 3.35 11.53 10.92
C THR A 82 3.38 10.54 9.77
N GLY A 83 4.46 10.55 8.99
CA GLY A 83 4.66 9.65 7.86
C GLY A 83 5.27 8.32 8.31
N MET A 84 4.43 7.40 8.78
CA MET A 84 4.82 6.05 9.21
C MET A 84 3.86 5.02 8.64
N GLY A 85 4.38 3.85 8.23
CA GLY A 85 3.60 2.77 7.65
C GLY A 85 2.74 1.99 8.66
N ILE A 86 2.93 2.24 9.95
CA ILE A 86 2.08 1.75 11.04
C ILE A 86 1.91 2.87 12.06
N ASN A 87 0.69 3.05 12.58
CA ASN A 87 0.48 4.02 13.66
C ASN A 87 1.29 3.59 14.89
N PRO A 88 2.23 4.42 15.37
CA PRO A 88 3.14 4.04 16.45
C PRO A 88 2.44 3.77 17.79
N TYR A 89 1.21 4.25 17.94
CA TYR A 89 0.38 4.04 19.13
C TYR A 89 -0.78 3.06 18.91
N HIS A 90 -0.68 2.20 17.87
CA HIS A 90 -1.74 1.24 17.52
C HIS A 90 -2.17 0.32 18.67
N GLU A 91 -1.29 0.02 19.63
CA GLU A 91 -1.62 -0.82 20.78
C GLU A 91 -2.45 -0.12 21.84
N ILE A 92 -2.36 1.22 21.93
CA ILE A 92 -3.05 2.02 22.94
C ILE A 92 -4.20 2.83 22.38
N ASN A 93 -4.31 2.95 21.06
CA ASN A 93 -5.44 3.58 20.37
C ASN A 93 -6.65 2.66 20.38
N ASP A 94 -7.83 3.24 20.42
CA ASP A 94 -9.10 2.48 20.37
C ASP A 94 -9.27 1.71 19.05
N ASN A 95 -8.61 2.13 17.97
CA ASN A 95 -8.72 1.51 16.64
C ASN A 95 -10.17 1.27 16.22
N VAL A 96 -11.03 2.26 16.44
CA VAL A 96 -12.45 2.20 16.09
C VAL A 96 -12.62 2.38 14.59
N PRO A 97 -13.30 1.47 13.89
CA PRO A 97 -13.60 1.65 12.48
C PRO A 97 -14.60 2.80 12.26
N ILE A 98 -14.50 3.47 11.13
CA ILE A 98 -15.53 4.42 10.68
C ILE A 98 -16.86 3.66 10.56
N ALA A 99 -17.92 4.25 11.08
CA ALA A 99 -19.26 3.65 11.10
C ALA A 99 -19.89 3.68 9.71
N ASN A 100 -19.37 2.87 8.77
CA ASN A 100 -19.98 2.70 7.46
C ASN A 100 -19.97 1.23 7.00
N GLY A 101 -20.79 0.92 6.01
CA GLY A 101 -20.97 -0.44 5.52
C GLY A 101 -19.67 -1.05 4.96
N ARG A 102 -18.85 -0.27 4.23
CA ARG A 102 -17.60 -0.74 3.63
C ARG A 102 -16.58 -1.14 4.71
N CYS A 103 -16.32 -0.26 5.67
CA CYS A 103 -15.34 -0.54 6.73
C CYS A 103 -15.80 -1.72 7.61
N ARG A 104 -17.09 -1.77 7.93
CA ARG A 104 -17.69 -2.91 8.65
C ARG A 104 -17.52 -4.22 7.90
N MET A 105 -17.75 -4.23 6.59
CA MET A 105 -17.57 -5.40 5.73
C MET A 105 -16.11 -5.88 5.72
N LEU A 106 -15.15 -4.98 5.53
CA LEU A 106 -13.73 -5.32 5.52
C LEU A 106 -13.27 -5.87 6.87
N LEU A 107 -13.64 -5.21 7.96
CA LEU A 107 -13.27 -5.67 9.30
C LEU A 107 -13.92 -7.02 9.63
N HIS A 108 -15.19 -7.21 9.28
CA HIS A 108 -15.89 -8.49 9.46
C HIS A 108 -15.19 -9.62 8.67
N HIS A 109 -14.76 -9.35 7.44
CA HIS A 109 -13.97 -10.29 6.68
C HIS A 109 -12.68 -10.67 7.44
N LEU A 110 -11.87 -9.70 7.82
CA LEU A 110 -10.62 -9.95 8.54
C LEU A 110 -10.82 -10.73 9.85
N GLN A 111 -11.86 -10.42 10.61
CA GLN A 111 -12.22 -11.12 11.86
C GLN A 111 -12.71 -12.55 11.63
N SER A 112 -13.13 -12.87 10.41
CA SER A 112 -13.64 -14.21 10.06
C SER A 112 -12.54 -15.26 9.91
N TYR A 113 -11.27 -14.91 10.01
CA TYR A 113 -10.14 -15.84 9.88
C TYR A 113 -10.27 -17.09 10.76
N LYS A 114 -10.87 -16.98 11.95
CA LYS A 114 -11.10 -18.11 12.87
C LYS A 114 -11.99 -19.21 12.30
N LYS A 115 -12.78 -18.92 11.26
CA LYS A 115 -13.63 -19.93 10.57
C LYS A 115 -12.81 -20.90 9.72
N TYR A 116 -11.54 -20.58 9.41
CA TYR A 116 -10.71 -21.31 8.44
C TYR A 116 -9.65 -22.23 9.08
N GLY A 117 -9.65 -22.32 10.42
CA GLY A 117 -8.95 -23.34 11.19
C GLY A 117 -7.43 -23.18 11.28
N ASP A 118 -6.76 -24.24 11.83
CA ASP A 118 -5.35 -24.21 12.25
C ASP A 118 -4.36 -24.49 11.10
N THR A 119 -4.80 -24.60 9.85
CA THR A 119 -3.94 -24.97 8.73
C THR A 119 -3.13 -23.80 8.16
N ILE A 120 -3.47 -22.57 8.53
CA ILE A 120 -2.81 -21.34 8.07
C ILE A 120 -2.40 -20.53 9.29
N LEU A 121 -1.15 -20.07 9.26
CA LEU A 121 -0.62 -19.19 10.31
C LEU A 121 -1.20 -17.78 10.15
N PHE A 122 -2.31 -17.50 10.86
CA PHE A 122 -2.87 -16.17 10.97
C PHE A 122 -2.26 -15.42 12.16
N HIS A 123 -2.02 -14.11 11.98
CA HIS A 123 -1.72 -13.25 13.12
C HIS A 123 -3.00 -12.92 13.91
N HIS A 124 -2.81 -12.40 15.13
CA HIS A 124 -3.92 -12.11 16.05
C HIS A 124 -4.40 -10.65 16.04
N MET A 125 -4.09 -9.89 14.98
CA MET A 125 -4.41 -8.46 14.85
C MET A 125 -5.32 -8.23 13.63
N PRO A 126 -6.57 -8.74 13.61
CA PRO A 126 -7.44 -8.64 12.43
C PRO A 126 -7.87 -7.20 12.12
N ASN A 127 -7.63 -6.27 13.02
CA ASN A 127 -7.89 -4.84 12.85
C ASN A 127 -6.71 -4.04 12.27
N PHE A 128 -5.67 -4.71 11.76
CA PHE A 128 -4.46 -4.04 11.24
C PHE A 128 -4.74 -3.00 10.15
N GLY A 129 -5.79 -3.20 9.34
CA GLY A 129 -6.22 -2.23 8.34
C GLY A 129 -6.68 -0.87 8.92
N LEU A 130 -6.89 -0.77 10.25
CA LEU A 130 -7.28 0.48 10.91
C LEU A 130 -6.09 1.34 11.34
N PHE A 131 -4.85 0.84 11.20
CA PHE A 131 -3.65 1.54 11.66
C PHE A 131 -2.42 1.36 10.75
N CYS A 132 -2.55 0.68 9.61
CA CYS A 132 -1.51 0.60 8.59
C CYS A 132 -1.69 1.67 7.52
N ALA A 133 -0.58 2.22 7.02
CA ALA A 133 -0.56 3.21 5.95
C ALA A 133 0.49 2.89 4.88
N ALA A 134 0.26 3.33 3.65
CA ALA A 134 1.11 3.07 2.50
C ALA A 134 1.17 4.28 1.57
N SER A 135 2.32 4.48 0.94
CA SER A 135 2.45 5.34 -0.22
C SER A 135 2.15 4.52 -1.48
N GLN A 136 1.02 4.80 -2.12
CA GLN A 136 0.58 4.10 -3.32
C GLN A 136 0.82 4.96 -4.56
N VAL A 137 1.29 4.34 -5.63
CA VAL A 137 1.57 5.01 -6.90
C VAL A 137 0.82 4.29 -8.02
N GLN A 138 0.01 5.01 -8.80
CA GLN A 138 -0.68 4.46 -9.94
C GLN A 138 -0.12 5.06 -11.23
N LEU A 139 0.34 4.21 -12.13
CA LEU A 139 0.88 4.59 -13.43
C LEU A 139 0.15 3.86 -14.56
N ASP A 140 0.00 4.52 -15.70
CA ASP A 140 -0.64 3.92 -16.87
C ASP A 140 0.11 2.65 -17.32
N ALA A 141 -0.64 1.58 -17.55
CA ALA A 141 -0.12 0.34 -18.09
C ALA A 141 -0.33 0.32 -19.61
N GLN A 142 0.75 0.08 -20.35
CA GLN A 142 0.66 -0.12 -21.80
C GLN A 142 0.51 -1.61 -22.10
N LYS A 143 -0.45 -1.97 -22.95
CA LYS A 143 -0.78 -3.37 -23.26
C LYS A 143 0.43 -4.19 -23.70
N ASP A 144 1.32 -3.58 -24.49
CA ASP A 144 2.46 -4.28 -25.10
C ASP A 144 3.63 -4.48 -24.11
N THR A 145 3.65 -3.76 -22.99
CA THR A 145 4.73 -3.82 -21.99
C THR A 145 4.26 -4.23 -20.60
N VAL A 146 2.96 -4.45 -20.40
CA VAL A 146 2.39 -4.71 -19.07
C VAL A 146 3.04 -5.92 -18.39
N ILE A 147 3.30 -7.00 -19.13
CA ILE A 147 3.90 -8.23 -18.60
C ILE A 147 5.34 -7.98 -18.16
N ASP A 148 6.16 -7.37 -19.00
CA ASP A 148 7.54 -7.01 -18.63
C ASP A 148 7.56 -6.05 -17.43
N THR A 149 6.65 -5.09 -17.41
CA THR A 149 6.53 -4.14 -16.29
C THR A 149 6.20 -4.86 -14.98
N LEU A 150 5.18 -5.72 -14.96
CA LEU A 150 4.80 -6.48 -13.77
C LEU A 150 5.96 -7.36 -13.27
N ASN A 151 6.62 -8.10 -14.16
CA ASN A 151 7.74 -8.98 -13.81
C ASN A 151 8.93 -8.21 -13.25
N VAL A 152 9.31 -7.11 -13.89
CA VAL A 152 10.48 -6.31 -13.48
C VAL A 152 10.22 -5.64 -12.13
N PHE A 153 9.02 -5.09 -11.90
CA PHE A 153 8.69 -4.47 -10.62
C PHE A 153 8.49 -5.50 -9.51
N ALA A 154 7.96 -6.70 -9.81
CA ALA A 154 7.94 -7.82 -8.87
C ALA A 154 9.36 -8.23 -8.46
N LYS A 155 10.30 -8.29 -9.44
CA LYS A 155 11.71 -8.58 -9.17
C LYS A 155 12.39 -7.47 -8.36
N LEU A 156 11.91 -6.22 -8.45
CA LEU A 156 12.44 -5.06 -7.72
C LEU A 156 12.03 -5.04 -6.23
N GLU A 157 11.05 -5.84 -5.81
CA GLU A 157 10.47 -5.80 -4.48
C GLU A 157 11.47 -5.96 -3.30
N PRO A 158 12.51 -6.82 -3.37
CA PRO A 158 13.55 -6.85 -2.34
C PRO A 158 14.27 -5.51 -2.16
N ILE A 159 14.59 -4.81 -3.25
CA ILE A 159 15.21 -3.48 -3.22
C ILE A 159 14.26 -2.45 -2.62
N LYS A 160 12.98 -2.52 -2.96
CA LYS A 160 11.96 -1.62 -2.37
C LYS A 160 11.88 -1.78 -0.84
N THR A 161 12.02 -3.00 -0.31
CA THR A 161 12.08 -3.21 1.15
C THR A 161 13.31 -2.53 1.77
N LEU A 162 14.48 -2.69 1.15
CA LEU A 162 15.72 -2.06 1.64
C LEU A 162 15.65 -0.53 1.62
N LEU A 163 14.87 0.06 0.70
CA LEU A 163 14.72 1.50 0.57
C LEU A 163 13.57 2.10 1.38
N PHE A 164 12.42 1.42 1.44
CA PHE A 164 11.14 2.05 1.83
C PHE A 164 10.48 1.43 3.07
N ALA A 165 11.07 0.44 3.73
CA ALA A 165 10.49 -0.10 4.94
C ALA A 165 10.37 0.99 6.02
N ASN A 166 9.15 1.18 6.55
CA ASN A 166 8.80 2.19 7.55
C ASN A 166 7.60 1.77 8.42
N SER A 167 7.46 0.47 8.69
CA SER A 167 6.41 -0.06 9.57
C SER A 167 7.00 -1.05 10.57
N LEU A 168 7.86 -0.52 11.46
CA LEU A 168 8.57 -1.31 12.48
C LEU A 168 7.59 -1.95 13.47
N TYR A 169 7.64 -3.29 13.58
CA TYR A 169 6.90 -4.07 14.56
C TYR A 169 7.71 -5.29 14.99
N GLY A 170 8.14 -5.33 16.25
CA GLY A 170 9.06 -6.38 16.71
C GLY A 170 10.35 -6.40 15.90
N ASP A 171 10.63 -7.51 15.22
CA ASP A 171 11.79 -7.69 14.36
C ASP A 171 11.55 -7.26 12.90
N LEU A 172 10.30 -6.99 12.53
CA LEU A 172 9.91 -6.67 11.17
C LEU A 172 10.02 -5.17 10.89
N LEU A 173 10.70 -4.82 9.79
CA LEU A 173 10.86 -3.44 9.31
C LEU A 173 9.70 -3.00 8.40
N CYS A 174 9.07 -3.96 7.69
CA CYS A 174 7.89 -3.79 6.86
C CYS A 174 6.78 -4.74 7.34
N SER A 175 6.27 -4.51 8.57
CA SER A 175 5.26 -5.38 9.20
C SER A 175 3.96 -5.47 8.41
N ARG A 176 3.67 -4.49 7.53
CA ARG A 176 2.51 -4.54 6.64
C ARG A 176 2.48 -5.80 5.78
N ASP A 177 3.62 -6.27 5.26
CA ASP A 177 3.73 -7.51 4.48
C ASP A 177 3.24 -8.71 5.30
N HIS A 178 3.71 -8.80 6.55
CA HIS A 178 3.30 -9.85 7.48
C HIS A 178 1.78 -9.78 7.78
N PHE A 179 1.24 -8.60 8.03
CA PHE A 179 -0.16 -8.43 8.36
C PHE A 179 -1.07 -8.81 7.18
N TRP A 180 -0.75 -8.41 5.97
CA TRP A 180 -1.55 -8.78 4.80
C TRP A 180 -1.47 -10.28 4.50
N ARG A 181 -0.25 -10.83 4.47
CA ARG A 181 -0.01 -12.24 4.15
C ARG A 181 -0.64 -13.20 5.14
N HIS A 182 -0.50 -12.92 6.44
CA HIS A 182 -1.00 -13.78 7.52
C HIS A 182 -2.38 -13.35 8.03
N SER A 183 -3.16 -12.72 7.19
CA SER A 183 -4.57 -12.40 7.38
C SER A 183 -5.46 -13.25 6.47
N LEU A 184 -6.78 -13.04 6.56
CA LEU A 184 -7.71 -13.74 5.67
C LEU A 184 -7.53 -13.41 4.18
N HIS A 185 -6.89 -12.28 3.84
CA HIS A 185 -6.52 -11.99 2.45
C HIS A 185 -5.49 -12.99 1.91
N GLY A 186 -4.54 -13.40 2.73
CA GLY A 186 -3.51 -14.38 2.37
C GLY A 186 -3.99 -15.83 2.43
N LEU A 187 -5.27 -16.11 2.73
CA LEU A 187 -5.86 -17.44 2.62
C LEU A 187 -5.68 -18.01 1.20
N ASN A 188 -5.89 -17.17 0.19
CA ASN A 188 -5.47 -17.47 -1.16
C ASN A 188 -4.17 -16.68 -1.44
N PRO A 189 -3.01 -17.33 -1.58
CA PRO A 189 -1.73 -16.65 -1.82
C PRO A 189 -1.74 -15.76 -3.07
N HIS A 190 -2.56 -16.10 -4.07
CA HIS A 190 -2.67 -15.30 -5.29
C HIS A 190 -3.26 -13.90 -5.06
N ASN A 191 -3.91 -13.65 -3.91
CA ASN A 191 -4.48 -12.33 -3.59
C ASN A 191 -3.46 -11.35 -2.99
N VAL A 192 -2.27 -11.80 -2.58
CA VAL A 192 -1.29 -10.99 -1.83
C VAL A 192 0.09 -11.02 -2.46
N ASP A 193 0.97 -10.13 -2.04
CA ASP A 193 2.40 -10.11 -2.38
C ASP A 193 2.71 -9.96 -3.89
N THR A 194 3.87 -10.44 -4.35
CA THR A 194 4.24 -10.49 -5.76
C THR A 194 3.59 -11.68 -6.47
N TYR A 195 3.75 -11.75 -7.79
CA TYR A 195 3.49 -12.99 -8.53
C TYR A 195 4.55 -14.03 -8.17
N GLU A 196 4.15 -15.28 -7.91
CA GLU A 196 5.07 -16.34 -7.48
C GLU A 196 6.03 -16.78 -8.60
N THR A 197 5.60 -16.65 -9.83
CA THR A 197 6.36 -16.98 -11.04
C THR A 197 6.35 -15.84 -12.04
N GLU A 198 7.35 -15.77 -12.88
CA GLU A 198 7.39 -14.84 -14.00
C GLU A 198 6.23 -15.10 -14.97
N LEU A 199 5.52 -14.07 -15.36
CA LEU A 199 4.44 -14.12 -16.35
C LEU A 199 5.04 -14.01 -17.75
N HIS A 200 4.54 -14.79 -18.71
CA HIS A 200 5.06 -14.78 -20.08
C HIS A 200 4.05 -14.23 -21.12
N SER A 201 2.80 -14.06 -20.72
CA SER A 201 1.77 -13.54 -21.61
C SER A 201 0.59 -12.91 -20.86
N VAL A 202 -0.23 -12.15 -21.58
CA VAL A 202 -1.49 -11.61 -21.03
C VAL A 202 -2.47 -12.74 -20.69
N GLU A 203 -2.43 -13.85 -21.42
CA GLU A 203 -3.26 -15.03 -21.13
C GLU A 203 -2.89 -15.66 -19.79
N GLU A 204 -1.60 -15.73 -19.45
CA GLU A 204 -1.14 -16.19 -18.13
C GLU A 204 -1.56 -15.22 -17.02
N LEU A 205 -1.46 -13.92 -17.25
CA LEU A 205 -1.96 -12.91 -16.30
C LEU A 205 -3.48 -13.05 -16.06
N ILE A 206 -4.26 -13.26 -17.13
CA ILE A 206 -5.71 -13.50 -17.01
C ILE A 206 -5.98 -14.79 -16.23
N ALA A 207 -5.24 -15.88 -16.53
CA ALA A 207 -5.37 -17.13 -15.78
C ALA A 207 -5.04 -16.92 -14.29
N TYR A 208 -4.00 -16.17 -13.99
CA TYR A 208 -3.64 -15.80 -12.62
C TYR A 208 -4.76 -15.01 -11.91
N ILE A 209 -5.30 -13.97 -12.57
CA ILE A 209 -6.41 -13.18 -12.01
C ILE A 209 -7.64 -14.07 -11.75
N ARG A 210 -7.95 -15.01 -12.64
CA ARG A 210 -9.07 -15.97 -12.45
C ARG A 210 -8.91 -16.87 -11.24
N SER A 211 -7.68 -17.14 -10.82
CA SER A 211 -7.38 -17.90 -9.61
C SER A 211 -7.43 -17.09 -8.32
N MET A 212 -7.46 -15.76 -8.39
CA MET A 212 -7.61 -14.87 -7.23
C MET A 212 -9.01 -14.99 -6.66
N SER A 213 -9.14 -14.83 -5.34
CA SER A 213 -10.42 -14.97 -4.65
C SER A 213 -11.12 -13.63 -4.47
N ILE A 214 -12.42 -13.63 -4.73
CA ILE A 214 -13.36 -12.60 -4.30
C ILE A 214 -14.03 -13.04 -2.99
N TYR A 215 -14.35 -12.11 -2.09
CA TYR A 215 -14.90 -12.41 -0.76
C TYR A 215 -15.94 -11.41 -0.26
N CYS A 216 -16.19 -10.36 -1.02
CA CYS A 216 -17.15 -9.33 -0.67
C CYS A 216 -17.66 -8.60 -1.92
N LEU A 217 -18.82 -8.00 -1.80
CA LEU A 217 -19.39 -7.10 -2.79
C LEU A 217 -20.42 -6.16 -2.17
N GLU A 218 -20.84 -5.16 -2.91
CA GLU A 218 -22.02 -4.36 -2.61
C GLU A 218 -23.10 -4.64 -3.66
N ARG A 219 -24.32 -4.91 -3.19
CA ARG A 219 -25.47 -5.09 -4.06
C ARG A 219 -26.74 -4.56 -3.38
N ASP A 220 -27.48 -3.72 -4.08
CA ASP A 220 -28.71 -3.09 -3.56
C ASP A 220 -28.50 -2.38 -2.21
N GLY A 221 -27.38 -1.68 -2.06
CA GLY A 221 -27.00 -0.98 -0.84
C GLY A 221 -26.59 -1.88 0.33
N LYS A 222 -26.43 -3.20 0.09
CA LYS A 222 -25.96 -4.16 1.09
C LYS A 222 -24.51 -4.53 0.83
N TYR A 223 -23.68 -4.37 1.85
CA TYR A 223 -22.30 -4.88 1.84
C TYR A 223 -22.33 -6.34 2.30
N ILE A 224 -21.99 -7.26 1.40
CA ILE A 224 -22.11 -8.70 1.58
C ILE A 224 -20.74 -9.31 1.70
N ASN A 225 -20.52 -10.11 2.75
CA ASN A 225 -19.34 -10.95 2.92
C ASN A 225 -19.67 -12.40 2.61
N PHE A 226 -18.74 -13.12 2.03
CA PHE A 226 -18.85 -14.57 1.79
C PHE A 226 -17.46 -15.23 1.86
N ALA A 227 -17.41 -16.55 1.82
CA ALA A 227 -16.15 -17.28 1.85
C ALA A 227 -15.25 -16.87 0.67
N PRO A 228 -13.94 -16.60 0.88
CA PRO A 228 -13.03 -16.32 -0.22
C PRO A 228 -13.10 -17.42 -1.27
N THR A 229 -13.51 -17.07 -2.48
CA THR A 229 -13.80 -18.00 -3.58
C THR A 229 -13.01 -17.57 -4.82
N PRO A 230 -12.17 -18.43 -5.43
CA PRO A 230 -11.51 -18.11 -6.69
C PRO A 230 -12.50 -17.65 -7.75
N LEU A 231 -12.17 -16.63 -8.55
CA LEU A 231 -13.09 -16.07 -9.54
C LEU A 231 -13.64 -17.11 -10.50
N GLU A 232 -12.82 -18.08 -10.95
CA GLU A 232 -13.29 -19.16 -11.83
C GLU A 232 -14.37 -20.02 -11.17
N GLN A 233 -14.26 -20.32 -9.87
CA GLN A 233 -15.26 -21.06 -9.12
C GLN A 233 -16.47 -20.18 -8.81
N TYR A 234 -16.25 -18.90 -8.49
CA TYR A 234 -17.30 -17.95 -8.23
C TYR A 234 -18.26 -17.84 -9.41
N PHE A 235 -17.74 -17.60 -10.62
CA PHE A 235 -18.57 -17.50 -11.82
C PHE A 235 -19.11 -18.82 -12.35
N ALA A 236 -18.54 -19.96 -11.94
CA ALA A 236 -19.11 -21.28 -12.26
C ALA A 236 -20.26 -21.68 -11.32
N SER A 237 -20.44 -20.97 -10.19
CA SER A 237 -21.47 -21.27 -9.20
C SER A 237 -22.84 -20.70 -9.63
N GLU A 238 -23.89 -21.48 -9.48
CA GLU A 238 -25.26 -21.00 -9.71
C GLU A 238 -25.68 -19.95 -8.66
N SER A 239 -25.22 -20.11 -7.43
CA SER A 239 -25.48 -19.17 -6.36
C SER A 239 -24.38 -19.18 -5.30
N ILE A 240 -24.23 -18.03 -4.63
CA ILE A 240 -23.30 -17.84 -3.51
C ILE A 240 -24.14 -17.50 -2.26
N THR A 241 -23.74 -18.11 -1.13
CA THR A 241 -24.32 -17.78 0.18
C THR A 241 -23.33 -16.89 0.93
N GLY A 242 -23.82 -15.74 1.36
CA GLY A 242 -23.08 -14.75 2.13
C GLY A 242 -23.87 -14.21 3.31
N GLU A 243 -23.31 -13.19 3.94
CA GLU A 243 -23.94 -12.50 5.07
C GLU A 243 -23.77 -10.98 4.95
N TYR A 244 -24.76 -10.22 5.36
CA TYR A 244 -24.73 -8.76 5.42
C TYR A 244 -25.25 -8.25 6.75
N PHE A 245 -24.82 -7.07 7.17
CA PHE A 245 -25.32 -6.42 8.39
C PHE A 245 -26.61 -5.63 8.10
N ASP A 246 -27.70 -5.93 8.83
CA ASP A 246 -29.02 -5.30 8.62
C ASP A 246 -29.25 -4.05 9.49
N GLY A 247 -28.20 -3.55 10.15
CA GLY A 247 -28.24 -2.46 11.13
C GLY A 247 -28.30 -2.94 12.59
N GLN A 248 -28.59 -4.22 12.83
CA GLN A 248 -28.65 -4.82 14.16
C GLN A 248 -27.81 -6.10 14.27
N ARG A 249 -27.84 -6.94 13.24
CA ARG A 249 -27.13 -8.22 13.22
C ARG A 249 -26.79 -8.66 11.79
N TYR A 250 -25.91 -9.65 11.66
CA TYR A 250 -25.67 -10.29 10.38
C TYR A 250 -26.80 -11.22 9.98
N ARG A 251 -27.21 -11.13 8.69
CA ARG A 251 -28.25 -11.96 8.05
C ARG A 251 -27.65 -12.71 6.88
N THR A 252 -28.06 -13.95 6.74
CA THR A 252 -27.71 -14.76 5.56
C THR A 252 -28.47 -14.26 4.34
N ILE A 253 -27.78 -14.25 3.20
CA ILE A 253 -28.33 -13.94 1.87
C ILE A 253 -27.76 -14.91 0.84
N THR A 254 -28.58 -15.29 -0.13
CA THR A 254 -28.16 -16.07 -1.30
C THR A 254 -28.37 -15.20 -2.55
N PHE A 255 -27.37 -15.18 -3.45
CA PHE A 255 -27.40 -14.37 -4.66
C PHE A 255 -26.65 -15.09 -5.80
N ASN A 256 -26.94 -14.71 -7.05
CA ASN A 256 -26.26 -15.26 -8.23
C ASN A 256 -25.05 -14.37 -8.59
N PRO A 257 -23.89 -14.94 -8.97
CA PRO A 257 -22.77 -14.19 -9.52
C PRO A 257 -23.15 -13.32 -10.71
N SER A 258 -22.53 -12.15 -10.82
CA SER A 258 -22.68 -11.20 -11.92
C SER A 258 -21.32 -10.66 -12.35
N LEU A 259 -21.15 -10.29 -13.62
CA LEU A 259 -19.88 -9.72 -14.10
C LEU A 259 -19.54 -8.39 -13.44
N GLU A 260 -20.55 -7.63 -12.99
CA GLU A 260 -20.36 -6.40 -12.23
C GLU A 260 -19.64 -6.64 -10.90
N ASP A 261 -19.67 -7.86 -10.35
CA ASP A 261 -19.01 -8.23 -9.12
C ASP A 261 -17.47 -8.17 -9.24
N LEU A 262 -16.91 -8.21 -10.46
CA LEU A 262 -15.49 -8.00 -10.70
C LEU A 262 -14.98 -6.65 -10.16
N ALA A 263 -15.83 -5.64 -10.07
CA ALA A 263 -15.50 -4.35 -9.46
C ALA A 263 -15.14 -4.46 -7.96
N TYR A 264 -15.49 -5.58 -7.34
CA TYR A 264 -15.23 -5.88 -5.93
C TYR A 264 -14.08 -6.88 -5.72
N LEU A 265 -13.41 -7.33 -6.76
CA LEU A 265 -12.16 -8.07 -6.63
C LEU A 265 -11.14 -7.15 -5.94
N ARG A 266 -10.68 -7.58 -4.78
CA ARG A 266 -9.69 -6.86 -3.98
C ARG A 266 -8.47 -7.72 -3.81
N SER A 267 -7.39 -7.29 -4.43
CA SER A 267 -6.09 -7.89 -4.21
C SER A 267 -5.23 -7.01 -3.31
N PHE A 268 -4.19 -7.59 -2.76
CA PHE A 268 -3.09 -6.92 -2.10
C PHE A 268 -1.78 -7.31 -2.77
N LYS A 269 -1.84 -7.47 -4.09
CA LYS A 269 -0.64 -7.60 -4.92
C LYS A 269 0.19 -6.33 -4.79
N PHE A 270 1.50 -6.47 -4.77
CA PHE A 270 2.40 -5.34 -4.68
C PHE A 270 2.42 -4.53 -5.98
N GLU A 271 2.19 -5.21 -7.12
CA GLU A 271 1.95 -4.65 -8.45
C GLU A 271 0.56 -5.08 -8.91
N ASP A 272 -0.46 -4.29 -8.65
CA ASP A 272 -1.85 -4.64 -8.96
C ASP A 272 -2.32 -3.97 -10.26
N LEU A 273 -2.69 -4.79 -11.27
CA LEU A 273 -3.32 -4.27 -12.48
C LEU A 273 -4.77 -3.92 -12.19
N THR A 274 -5.06 -2.63 -12.14
CA THR A 274 -6.40 -2.14 -11.83
C THR A 274 -7.33 -2.22 -13.04
N TYR A 275 -8.64 -2.26 -12.78
CA TYR A 275 -9.67 -2.20 -13.86
C TYR A 275 -9.63 -0.90 -14.67
N ARG A 276 -8.91 0.13 -14.20
CA ARG A 276 -8.72 1.40 -14.89
C ARG A 276 -7.61 1.35 -15.93
N GLY A 277 -6.87 0.24 -16.03
CA GLY A 277 -5.74 0.10 -16.94
C GLY A 277 -4.45 0.74 -16.40
N THR A 278 -4.36 0.92 -15.09
CA THR A 278 -3.14 1.35 -14.40
C THR A 278 -2.53 0.20 -13.62
N ILE A 279 -1.21 0.23 -13.41
CA ILE A 279 -0.55 -0.59 -12.39
C ILE A 279 -0.49 0.24 -11.12
N GLU A 280 -1.01 -0.30 -10.02
CA GLU A 280 -0.92 0.27 -8.70
C GLU A 280 0.23 -0.40 -7.93
N PHE A 281 1.24 0.38 -7.56
CA PHE A 281 2.36 -0.05 -6.73
C PHE A 281 2.03 0.21 -5.27
N ARG A 282 1.83 -0.86 -4.47
CA ARG A 282 1.24 -0.81 -3.12
C ARG A 282 2.18 -1.22 -2.00
N SER A 283 3.33 -1.79 -2.33
CA SER A 283 4.24 -2.40 -1.36
C SER A 283 4.96 -1.41 -0.46
N VAL A 284 5.09 -0.15 -0.89
CA VAL A 284 5.84 0.88 -0.17
C VAL A 284 5.07 1.32 1.07
N CYS A 285 5.74 1.27 2.24
CA CYS A 285 5.20 1.86 3.46
C CYS A 285 5.04 3.38 3.31
N GLU A 286 4.13 3.97 4.07
CA GLU A 286 4.09 5.43 4.20
C GLU A 286 5.46 5.97 4.60
N GLN A 287 5.91 7.07 3.96
CA GLN A 287 7.25 7.62 4.11
C GLN A 287 7.26 8.84 5.05
N PRO A 288 8.41 9.18 5.66
CA PRO A 288 8.57 10.47 6.31
C PRO A 288 8.08 11.62 5.42
N VAL A 289 7.35 12.56 5.98
CA VAL A 289 6.61 13.57 5.21
C VAL A 289 7.53 14.39 4.28
N SER A 290 8.74 14.72 4.72
CA SER A 290 9.75 15.38 3.87
C SER A 290 10.21 14.55 2.65
N GLU A 291 9.89 13.27 2.64
CA GLU A 291 10.31 12.31 1.60
C GLU A 291 9.12 11.64 0.91
N ILE A 292 7.92 12.21 1.10
CA ILE A 292 6.64 11.63 0.66
C ILE A 292 6.56 11.40 -0.86
N MET A 293 7.28 12.19 -1.65
CA MET A 293 7.30 12.05 -3.11
C MET A 293 8.35 11.07 -3.62
N ALA A 294 9.24 10.57 -2.76
CA ALA A 294 10.29 9.64 -3.19
C ALA A 294 9.74 8.34 -3.82
N PRO A 295 8.67 7.70 -3.29
CA PRO A 295 8.05 6.56 -3.95
C PRO A 295 7.52 6.88 -5.35
N SER A 296 6.83 8.01 -5.51
CA SER A 296 6.28 8.43 -6.81
C SER A 296 7.37 8.69 -7.83
N ALA A 297 8.42 9.41 -7.45
CA ALA A 297 9.56 9.69 -8.33
C ALA A 297 10.31 8.40 -8.72
N PHE A 298 10.51 7.48 -7.77
CA PHE A 298 11.15 6.20 -8.01
C PHE A 298 10.39 5.37 -9.06
N HIS A 299 9.08 5.19 -8.90
CA HIS A 299 8.28 4.41 -9.83
C HIS A 299 8.09 5.12 -11.17
N ALA A 300 7.82 6.45 -11.17
CA ALA A 300 7.66 7.23 -12.39
C ALA A 300 8.95 7.29 -13.24
N GLY A 301 10.12 7.29 -12.58
CA GLY A 301 11.38 7.20 -13.29
C GLY A 301 11.65 5.81 -13.87
N LEU A 302 11.44 4.76 -13.06
CA LEU A 302 11.75 3.39 -13.48
C LEU A 302 10.82 2.84 -14.55
N ILE A 303 9.55 3.27 -14.61
CA ILE A 303 8.62 2.81 -15.65
C ILE A 303 9.07 3.25 -17.06
N GLU A 304 9.82 4.36 -17.16
CA GLU A 304 10.43 4.84 -18.41
C GLU A 304 11.68 4.03 -18.81
N MET A 305 12.15 3.13 -17.95
CA MET A 305 13.42 2.41 -18.07
C MET A 305 13.27 0.89 -17.89
N VAL A 306 12.08 0.35 -18.14
CA VAL A 306 11.77 -1.08 -17.91
C VAL A 306 12.75 -2.03 -18.60
N PRO A 307 13.14 -1.84 -19.88
CA PRO A 307 14.11 -2.74 -20.52
C PRO A 307 15.49 -2.69 -19.87
N GLU A 308 15.99 -1.49 -19.55
CA GLU A 308 17.29 -1.30 -18.92
C GLU A 308 17.31 -1.83 -17.48
N LEU A 309 16.21 -1.62 -16.74
CA LEU A 309 16.04 -2.14 -15.40
C LEU A 309 15.99 -3.67 -15.41
N LYS A 310 15.27 -4.29 -16.36
CA LYS A 310 15.24 -5.74 -16.54
C LYS A 310 16.66 -6.27 -16.77
N ALA A 311 17.40 -5.69 -17.70
CA ALA A 311 18.77 -6.12 -18.03
C ALA A 311 19.69 -6.00 -16.81
N LEU A 312 19.57 -4.92 -16.02
CA LEU A 312 20.36 -4.72 -14.81
C LEU A 312 20.07 -5.79 -13.76
N LEU A 313 18.77 -6.05 -13.46
CA LEU A 313 18.37 -7.02 -12.45
C LEU A 313 18.67 -8.47 -12.88
N ASP A 314 18.60 -8.77 -14.18
CA ASP A 314 18.93 -10.10 -14.72
C ASP A 314 20.44 -10.39 -14.69
N ALA A 315 21.25 -9.36 -14.79
CA ALA A 315 22.72 -9.49 -14.73
C ALA A 315 23.26 -9.54 -13.29
N ASP A 316 22.46 -9.16 -12.29
CA ASP A 316 22.91 -9.08 -10.91
C ASP A 316 23.27 -10.44 -10.31
N LYS A 317 24.39 -10.47 -9.57
CA LYS A 317 24.91 -11.65 -8.85
C LYS A 317 24.95 -11.45 -7.34
N SER A 318 24.63 -10.27 -6.86
CA SER A 318 24.76 -9.93 -5.46
C SER A 318 23.50 -10.26 -4.65
N ILE A 319 22.32 -10.02 -5.21
CA ILE A 319 21.03 -10.24 -4.57
C ILE A 319 20.30 -11.44 -5.17
N TYR A 320 20.14 -11.50 -6.50
CA TYR A 320 19.21 -12.40 -7.17
C TYR A 320 19.77 -13.80 -7.53
N GLN A 321 21.06 -14.03 -7.39
CA GLN A 321 21.66 -15.36 -7.71
C GLN A 321 21.76 -16.33 -6.52
N GLN A 322 21.10 -16.03 -5.42
CA GLN A 322 21.12 -16.88 -4.23
C GLN A 322 20.11 -18.04 -4.28
N GLY A 323 19.37 -18.20 -5.38
CA GLY A 323 18.34 -19.23 -5.53
C GLY A 323 17.02 -18.94 -4.86
N TYR A 324 16.86 -17.74 -4.28
CA TYR A 324 15.62 -17.26 -3.71
C TYR A 324 14.76 -16.52 -4.74
N SER A 325 13.46 -16.67 -4.67
CA SER A 325 12.50 -15.84 -5.41
C SER A 325 12.54 -14.38 -4.89
N PRO A 326 12.09 -13.40 -5.68
CA PRO A 326 11.97 -12.01 -5.22
C PRO A 326 11.13 -11.87 -3.95
N PHE A 327 10.07 -12.68 -3.84
CA PHE A 327 9.24 -12.72 -2.64
C PHE A 327 10.04 -13.18 -1.40
N GLU A 328 10.79 -14.29 -1.50
CA GLU A 328 11.60 -14.81 -0.40
C GLU A 328 12.71 -13.83 0.00
N LEU A 329 13.35 -13.18 -0.98
CA LEU A 329 14.34 -12.13 -0.71
C LEU A 329 13.71 -10.93 0.00
N ARG A 330 12.51 -10.49 -0.41
CA ARG A 330 11.80 -9.43 0.27
C ARG A 330 11.50 -9.78 1.72
N ALA A 331 11.04 -11.00 1.98
CA ALA A 331 10.77 -11.51 3.32
C ALA A 331 12.05 -11.54 4.18
N LEU A 332 13.17 -11.99 3.63
CA LEU A 332 14.47 -11.99 4.31
C LEU A 332 14.97 -10.57 4.65
N PHE A 333 14.78 -9.61 3.73
CA PHE A 333 15.24 -8.22 3.93
C PHE A 333 14.31 -7.41 4.84
N ASN A 334 13.14 -7.95 5.16
CA ASN A 334 12.18 -7.35 6.08
C ASN A 334 12.60 -7.45 7.56
N HIS A 335 13.63 -8.22 7.89
CA HIS A 335 14.12 -8.36 9.25
C HIS A 335 15.19 -7.30 9.60
N ARG A 336 15.35 -7.06 10.91
CA ARG A 336 16.41 -6.16 11.43
C ARG A 336 17.78 -6.61 10.99
N ASP A 337 18.07 -7.90 11.09
CA ASP A 337 19.32 -8.50 10.66
C ASP A 337 19.22 -8.87 9.17
N LEU A 338 20.12 -8.31 8.37
CA LEU A 338 20.23 -8.69 6.97
C LEU A 338 20.85 -10.08 6.84
N PRO A 339 20.43 -10.88 5.84
CA PRO A 339 21.00 -12.21 5.62
C PRO A 339 22.53 -12.18 5.48
N VAL A 340 23.19 -13.19 6.04
CA VAL A 340 24.68 -13.30 6.02
C VAL A 340 25.23 -13.34 4.58
N PHE A 341 24.47 -13.86 3.62
CA PHE A 341 24.89 -13.91 2.23
C PHE A 341 24.86 -12.55 1.53
N LEU A 342 24.19 -11.54 2.09
CA LEU A 342 24.07 -10.22 1.48
C LEU A 342 25.37 -9.43 1.68
N GLU A 343 26.15 -9.33 0.64
CA GLU A 343 27.32 -8.45 0.64
C GLU A 343 26.85 -6.98 0.51
N ARG A 344 26.98 -6.24 1.64
CA ARG A 344 26.39 -4.89 1.77
C ARG A 344 26.89 -3.91 0.72
N GLY A 345 28.18 -3.99 0.34
CA GLY A 345 28.77 -3.13 -0.69
C GLY A 345 28.14 -3.37 -2.06
N ALA A 346 28.10 -4.63 -2.49
CA ALA A 346 27.53 -5.00 -3.78
C ALA A 346 26.01 -4.73 -3.84
N ALA A 347 25.29 -4.96 -2.76
CA ALA A 347 23.86 -4.59 -2.68
C ALA A 347 23.65 -3.07 -2.77
N SER A 348 24.47 -2.27 -2.08
CA SER A 348 24.47 -0.82 -2.20
C SER A 348 24.73 -0.36 -3.64
N ASP A 349 25.72 -0.93 -4.29
CA ASP A 349 26.09 -0.60 -5.67
C ASP A 349 24.95 -0.92 -6.66
N LEU A 350 24.28 -2.06 -6.53
CA LEU A 350 23.11 -2.40 -7.34
C LEU A 350 21.96 -1.40 -7.11
N ILE A 351 21.66 -1.07 -5.85
CA ILE A 351 20.58 -0.13 -5.54
C ILE A 351 20.90 1.27 -6.10
N LEU A 352 22.14 1.72 -6.03
CA LEU A 352 22.58 2.98 -6.63
C LEU A 352 22.39 2.97 -8.15
N GLN A 353 22.73 1.87 -8.84
CA GLN A 353 22.47 1.74 -10.29
C GLN A 353 20.95 1.78 -10.61
N VAL A 354 20.10 1.16 -9.79
CA VAL A 354 18.64 1.27 -9.94
C VAL A 354 18.18 2.71 -9.77
N LEU A 355 18.71 3.45 -8.79
CA LEU A 355 18.39 4.86 -8.60
C LEU A 355 18.88 5.74 -9.75
N ASP A 356 20.03 5.42 -10.34
CA ASP A 356 20.54 6.12 -11.51
C ASP A 356 19.63 5.89 -12.73
N LEU A 357 19.08 4.68 -12.91
CA LEU A 357 18.05 4.43 -13.92
C LEU A 357 16.76 5.22 -13.63
N ALA A 358 16.29 5.25 -12.39
CA ALA A 358 15.15 6.07 -12.03
C ALA A 358 15.37 7.55 -12.35
N LYS A 359 16.55 8.06 -12.04
CA LYS A 359 16.95 9.44 -12.36
C LYS A 359 16.94 9.69 -13.88
N LEU A 360 17.53 8.79 -14.68
CA LEU A 360 17.51 8.88 -16.15
C LEU A 360 16.08 8.89 -16.70
N GLY A 361 15.18 8.06 -16.15
CA GLY A 361 13.78 8.08 -16.53
C GLY A 361 13.09 9.41 -16.22
N LEU A 362 13.35 10.00 -15.03
CA LEU A 362 12.84 11.32 -14.68
C LEU A 362 13.44 12.43 -15.57
N GLU A 363 14.69 12.30 -15.99
CA GLU A 363 15.30 13.22 -16.97
C GLU A 363 14.61 13.13 -18.33
N LYS A 364 14.24 11.92 -18.80
CA LYS A 364 13.42 11.74 -20.02
C LYS A 364 12.04 12.40 -19.89
N ARG A 365 11.41 12.36 -18.72
CA ARG A 365 10.14 13.06 -18.46
C ARG A 365 10.27 14.58 -18.54
N GLY A 366 11.44 15.15 -18.22
CA GLY A 366 11.73 16.57 -18.38
C GLY A 366 11.03 17.53 -17.39
N MET A 367 10.48 17.01 -16.27
CA MET A 367 9.71 17.79 -15.29
C MET A 367 10.56 18.29 -14.10
N GLY A 368 11.86 17.99 -14.05
CA GLY A 368 12.75 18.43 -12.97
C GLY A 368 12.56 17.70 -11.62
N GLU A 369 12.00 16.49 -11.63
CA GLU A 369 11.54 15.71 -10.45
C GLU A 369 12.66 14.96 -9.73
N MET A 370 13.89 14.97 -10.25
CA MET A 370 15.02 14.16 -9.77
C MET A 370 15.40 14.41 -8.31
N HIS A 371 15.13 15.62 -7.81
CA HIS A 371 15.44 15.97 -6.42
C HIS A 371 14.67 15.13 -5.39
N PHE A 372 13.51 14.59 -5.76
CA PHE A 372 12.75 13.68 -4.91
C PHE A 372 13.45 12.33 -4.67
N LEU A 373 14.41 11.94 -5.49
CA LEU A 373 15.23 10.73 -5.29
C LEU A 373 16.36 10.93 -4.27
N THR A 374 16.71 12.15 -3.91
CA THR A 374 17.88 12.46 -3.06
C THR A 374 17.94 11.63 -1.77
N PRO A 375 16.85 11.48 -0.99
CA PRO A 375 16.89 10.68 0.25
C PRO A 375 17.19 9.21 -0.01
N LEU A 376 16.79 8.68 -1.15
CA LEU A 376 16.99 7.27 -1.49
C LEU A 376 18.47 6.93 -1.74
N TYR A 377 19.24 7.86 -2.29
CA TYR A 377 20.68 7.67 -2.45
C TYR A 377 21.41 7.52 -1.11
N ASP A 378 21.00 8.28 -0.09
CA ASP A 378 21.57 8.16 1.25
C ASP A 378 21.19 6.83 1.91
N ARG A 379 19.94 6.40 1.74
CA ARG A 379 19.46 5.08 2.19
C ARG A 379 20.21 3.95 1.52
N ALA A 380 20.43 4.03 0.20
CA ALA A 380 21.16 3.03 -0.58
C ALA A 380 22.60 2.86 -0.10
N ARG A 381 23.35 3.98 0.08
CA ARG A 381 24.76 3.95 0.53
C ARG A 381 24.91 3.32 1.91
N LYS A 382 23.93 3.50 2.80
CA LYS A 382 23.98 3.03 4.20
C LYS A 382 23.23 1.71 4.41
N LEU A 383 22.39 1.28 3.45
CA LEU A 383 21.36 0.26 3.61
C LEU A 383 20.48 0.54 4.84
N LEU A 384 20.05 1.80 4.98
CA LEU A 384 19.37 2.33 6.15
C LEU A 384 18.05 2.97 5.74
N ASN A 385 16.96 2.20 5.75
CA ASN A 385 15.60 2.70 5.58
C ASN A 385 15.04 3.31 6.89
N PRO A 386 13.91 4.05 6.85
CA PRO A 386 13.36 4.71 8.03
C PRO A 386 13.07 3.77 9.21
N ALA A 387 12.56 2.56 8.95
CA ALA A 387 12.29 1.59 10.02
C ALA A 387 13.58 1.08 10.68
N ARG A 388 14.63 0.80 9.91
CA ARG A 388 15.93 0.38 10.44
C ARG A 388 16.58 1.50 11.24
N GLN A 389 16.53 2.73 10.71
CA GLN A 389 17.02 3.92 11.43
C GLN A 389 16.30 4.10 12.77
N MET A 390 14.99 3.91 12.80
CA MET A 390 14.19 3.98 14.01
C MET A 390 14.55 2.83 14.96
N ALA A 391 14.67 1.60 14.47
CA ALA A 391 15.03 0.45 15.31
C ALA A 391 16.39 0.62 16.00
N GLU A 392 17.42 1.00 15.23
CA GLU A 392 18.77 1.26 15.76
C GLU A 392 18.77 2.40 16.78
N GLY A 393 18.00 3.46 16.55
CA GLY A 393 17.91 4.58 17.45
C GLY A 393 17.15 4.26 18.74
N LEU A 394 16.07 3.48 18.69
CA LEU A 394 15.36 3.01 19.87
C LEU A 394 16.27 2.14 20.76
N GLU A 395 17.08 1.27 20.16
CA GLU A 395 18.09 0.48 20.87
C GLU A 395 19.19 1.36 21.50
N ALA A 396 19.54 2.46 20.87
CA ALA A 396 20.45 3.47 21.40
C ALA A 396 19.81 4.41 22.44
N GLY A 397 18.52 4.21 22.77
CA GLY A 397 17.80 4.99 23.79
C GLY A 397 17.16 6.29 23.28
N ILE A 398 17.08 6.48 21.95
CA ILE A 398 16.33 7.61 21.36
C ILE A 398 14.84 7.30 21.52
N PRO A 399 14.03 8.19 22.11
CA PRO A 399 12.61 7.92 22.33
C PRO A 399 11.81 7.89 21.03
N LEU A 400 10.72 7.12 20.99
CA LEU A 400 9.82 6.99 19.84
C LEU A 400 9.26 8.36 19.39
N GLU A 401 8.97 9.24 20.33
CA GLU A 401 8.46 10.60 20.07
C GLU A 401 9.40 11.46 19.22
N TYR A 402 10.69 11.18 19.28
CA TYR A 402 11.67 11.83 18.39
C TYR A 402 11.36 11.51 16.93
N TYR A 403 11.14 10.22 16.62
CA TYR A 403 10.84 9.77 15.26
C TYR A 403 9.47 10.23 14.80
N ILE A 404 8.45 10.19 15.66
CA ILE A 404 7.12 10.72 15.37
C ILE A 404 7.23 12.19 14.92
N LYS A 405 7.97 13.01 15.66
CA LYS A 405 8.17 14.43 15.31
C LYS A 405 9.08 14.64 14.10
N ALA A 406 10.11 13.81 13.94
CA ALA A 406 11.02 13.91 12.81
C ALA A 406 10.31 13.54 11.50
N TYR A 407 9.51 12.47 11.50
CA TYR A 407 8.78 12.00 10.32
C TYR A 407 7.49 12.79 10.02
N ALA A 408 7.11 13.72 10.88
CA ALA A 408 6.04 14.69 10.68
C ALA A 408 6.49 16.00 10.00
N LYS A 409 7.78 16.17 9.74
CA LYS A 409 8.29 17.41 9.13
C LYS A 409 8.13 17.35 7.60
N LEU A 410 7.61 18.46 7.03
CA LEU A 410 7.56 18.68 5.60
C LEU A 410 8.88 19.22 5.08
#